data_55440cc64294cac3d5ff79b6d2631db5
#
_entry.id   55440cc64294cac3d5ff79b6d2631db5
#
_cell.length_a   1.000
_cell.length_b   1.000
_cell.length_c   1.000
_cell.angle_alpha   90.00
_cell.angle_beta   90.00
_cell.angle_gamma   90.00
#
_symmetry.space_group_name_H-M   'P 1'
#
loop_
_entity.id
_entity.type
_entity.pdbx_description
1 polymer ?
#
loop_
_entity_poly.entity_id
_entity_poly.type
_entity_poly.pdbx_seq_one_letter_code
_entity_poly.pdbx_strand_id
1 'polypeptide(L)'
;TPVGFLIDLGVMTKEGKIVRQKYDKYRQINRFLEFVEDILPQLSKEREQTIIDFGCGKSYLTFAMYYYLKELKGYPVRIIGLDLKKDVIEKCNGLAVKYGYEKLAFYTGDIASYEGVDQVDMVVTLHACDTATDFALEKAVRWGAKVILSVPCCQHELNGQMENELLEPVLQYGIIRERMAALFTDALRARILECCGYRVQILEFIDMEHTPKNLLIRAVKQGGPRKDREELQA
;
A
#
# COMPACT_ATOMS: atom_id res chain seq x y z
N THR A 1 -24.98 7.54 6.45
CA THR A 1 -24.92 7.08 7.85
C THR A 1 -23.55 7.45 8.42
N PRO A 2 -23.45 8.00 9.64
CA PRO A 2 -22.19 8.30 10.30
C PRO A 2 -21.37 7.02 10.51
N VAL A 3 -20.07 7.09 10.21
CA VAL A 3 -19.12 5.99 10.38
C VAL A 3 -18.21 6.31 11.56
N GLY A 4 -18.30 5.51 12.63
CA GLY A 4 -17.71 5.81 13.92
C GLY A 4 -16.19 6.09 13.87
N PHE A 5 -15.40 5.23 13.24
CA PHE A 5 -13.95 5.42 13.15
C PHE A 5 -13.58 6.68 12.34
N LEU A 6 -14.36 7.07 11.33
CA LEU A 6 -14.13 8.32 10.59
C LEU A 6 -14.39 9.57 11.47
N ILE A 7 -15.31 9.46 12.42
CA ILE A 7 -15.59 10.53 13.38
C ILE A 7 -14.41 10.68 14.34
N ASP A 8 -13.94 9.58 14.94
CA ASP A 8 -12.82 9.61 15.89
C ASP A 8 -11.49 10.01 15.21
N LEU A 9 -11.30 9.66 13.95
CA LEU A 9 -10.16 10.12 13.15
C LEU A 9 -10.31 11.56 12.63
N GLY A 10 -11.44 12.23 12.94
CA GLY A 10 -11.71 13.63 12.59
C GLY A 10 -11.98 13.87 11.10
N VAL A 11 -12.34 12.85 10.34
CA VAL A 11 -12.68 12.95 8.91
C VAL A 11 -14.17 13.28 8.72
N MET A 12 -15.01 12.81 9.65
CA MET A 12 -16.48 12.97 9.61
C MET A 12 -16.99 13.61 10.91
N THR A 13 -18.06 14.39 10.84
CA THR A 13 -18.77 14.88 12.01
C THR A 13 -19.75 13.83 12.55
N LYS A 14 -20.26 14.03 13.76
CA LYS A 14 -21.28 13.14 14.36
C LYS A 14 -22.58 13.09 13.53
N GLU A 15 -22.88 14.14 12.79
CA GLU A 15 -24.03 14.25 11.88
C GLU A 15 -23.77 13.59 10.50
N GLY A 16 -22.59 12.99 10.29
CA GLY A 16 -22.22 12.30 9.05
C GLY A 16 -21.70 13.22 7.93
N LYS A 17 -21.39 14.48 8.23
CA LYS A 17 -20.80 15.41 7.24
C LYS A 17 -19.29 15.29 7.22
N ILE A 18 -18.68 15.44 6.03
CA ILE A 18 -17.24 15.44 5.91
C ILE A 18 -16.66 16.75 6.41
N VAL A 19 -15.64 16.66 7.26
CA VAL A 19 -14.90 17.83 7.78
C VAL A 19 -14.14 18.47 6.62
N ARG A 20 -14.42 19.75 6.34
CA ARG A 20 -13.86 20.47 5.18
C ARG A 20 -12.35 20.39 5.08
N GLN A 21 -11.63 20.52 6.19
CA GLN A 21 -10.16 20.42 6.26
C GLN A 21 -9.63 18.98 6.02
N LYS A 22 -10.51 17.98 6.03
CA LYS A 22 -10.19 16.55 5.82
C LYS A 22 -10.85 16.00 4.56
N TYR A 23 -11.38 16.88 3.72
CA TYR A 23 -12.05 16.46 2.48
C TYR A 23 -11.11 15.68 1.57
N ASP A 24 -9.87 16.12 1.48
CA ASP A 24 -8.84 15.43 0.71
C ASP A 24 -8.56 14.04 1.28
N LYS A 25 -8.39 13.90 2.60
CA LYS A 25 -8.22 12.58 3.22
C LYS A 25 -9.41 11.66 2.94
N TYR A 26 -10.62 12.20 2.94
CA TYR A 26 -11.81 11.45 2.55
C TYR A 26 -11.77 10.98 1.09
N ARG A 27 -11.33 11.84 0.16
CA ARG A 27 -11.12 11.46 -1.24
C ARG A 27 -10.07 10.35 -1.38
N GLN A 28 -8.96 10.46 -0.66
CA GLN A 28 -7.92 9.44 -0.64
C GLN A 28 -8.47 8.08 -0.18
N ILE A 29 -9.26 8.07 0.91
CA ILE A 29 -9.91 6.86 1.41
C ILE A 29 -10.79 6.23 0.32
N ASN A 30 -11.69 7.01 -0.32
CA ASN A 30 -12.56 6.48 -1.36
C ASN A 30 -11.77 5.95 -2.55
N ARG A 31 -10.76 6.69 -3.02
CA ARG A 31 -9.92 6.25 -4.14
C ARG A 31 -9.19 4.94 -3.82
N PHE A 32 -8.69 4.81 -2.60
CA PHE A 32 -8.07 3.56 -2.15
C PHE A 32 -9.08 2.40 -2.14
N LEU A 33 -10.30 2.65 -1.67
CA LEU A 33 -11.35 1.62 -1.65
C LEU A 33 -11.79 1.20 -3.06
N GLU A 34 -11.73 2.09 -4.07
CA GLU A 34 -11.94 1.71 -5.47
C GLU A 34 -10.90 0.68 -5.93
N PHE A 35 -9.60 0.86 -5.59
CA PHE A 35 -8.57 -0.15 -5.89
C PHE A 35 -8.78 -1.45 -5.13
N VAL A 36 -9.28 -1.37 -3.89
CA VAL A 36 -9.66 -2.56 -3.12
C VAL A 36 -10.86 -3.27 -3.75
N GLU A 37 -11.85 -2.54 -4.25
CA GLU A 37 -12.99 -3.12 -5.00
C GLU A 37 -12.52 -3.90 -6.22
N ASP A 38 -11.61 -3.34 -7.00
CA ASP A 38 -11.09 -3.96 -8.22
C ASP A 38 -10.40 -5.32 -7.97
N ILE A 39 -9.85 -5.53 -6.78
CA ILE A 39 -9.13 -6.77 -6.43
C ILE A 39 -9.98 -7.77 -5.65
N LEU A 40 -11.25 -7.46 -5.33
CA LEU A 40 -12.13 -8.40 -4.62
C LEU A 40 -12.21 -9.78 -5.26
N PRO A 41 -12.23 -9.93 -6.61
CA PRO A 41 -12.22 -11.25 -7.25
C PRO A 41 -11.00 -12.12 -6.93
N GLN A 42 -9.93 -11.54 -6.39
CA GLN A 42 -8.71 -12.24 -5.97
C GLN A 42 -8.78 -12.75 -4.53
N LEU A 43 -9.74 -12.26 -3.75
CA LEU A 43 -9.97 -12.64 -2.36
C LEU A 43 -11.07 -13.71 -2.27
N SER A 44 -11.00 -14.58 -1.27
CA SER A 44 -12.00 -15.61 -1.02
C SER A 44 -12.92 -15.23 0.14
N LYS A 45 -14.20 -15.57 0.01
CA LYS A 45 -15.17 -15.51 1.12
C LYS A 45 -15.26 -16.79 1.94
N GLU A 46 -14.62 -17.87 1.49
CA GLU A 46 -14.72 -19.19 2.10
C GLU A 46 -13.73 -19.42 3.24
N ARG A 47 -12.66 -18.61 3.30
CA ARG A 47 -11.65 -18.68 4.35
C ARG A 47 -11.14 -17.28 4.73
N GLU A 48 -10.61 -17.19 5.95
CA GLU A 48 -9.99 -15.94 6.43
C GLU A 48 -8.83 -15.51 5.51
N GLN A 49 -8.84 -14.23 5.13
CA GLN A 49 -7.79 -13.61 4.32
C GLN A 49 -6.90 -12.78 5.23
N THR A 50 -5.60 -13.06 5.23
CA THR A 50 -4.62 -12.27 5.99
C THR A 50 -4.09 -11.12 5.13
N ILE A 51 -4.23 -9.90 5.64
CA ILE A 51 -3.79 -8.67 4.98
C ILE A 51 -2.79 -7.97 5.89
N ILE A 52 -1.68 -7.51 5.33
CA ILE A 52 -0.69 -6.68 6.05
C ILE A 52 -0.63 -5.30 5.41
N ASP A 53 -0.68 -4.27 6.24
CA ASP A 53 -0.49 -2.88 5.87
C ASP A 53 0.80 -2.34 6.53
N PHE A 54 1.82 -2.16 5.70
CA PHE A 54 3.12 -1.65 6.12
C PHE A 54 3.18 -0.12 6.09
N GLY A 55 3.68 0.49 7.17
CA GLY A 55 3.73 1.94 7.31
C GLY A 55 2.33 2.54 7.46
N CYS A 56 1.46 1.87 8.24
CA CYS A 56 0.05 2.22 8.34
C CYS A 56 -0.20 3.63 8.93
N GLY A 57 0.77 4.25 9.60
CA GLY A 57 0.70 5.59 10.16
C GLY A 57 -0.54 5.77 11.06
N LYS A 58 -1.32 6.83 10.82
CA LYS A 58 -2.60 7.07 11.52
C LYS A 58 -3.72 6.11 11.12
N SER A 59 -3.44 5.16 10.26
CA SER A 59 -4.28 4.02 9.88
C SER A 59 -5.66 4.36 9.30
N TYR A 60 -5.86 5.55 8.73
CA TYR A 60 -7.12 5.91 8.08
C TYR A 60 -7.53 4.88 7.03
N LEU A 61 -6.57 4.45 6.21
CA LEU A 61 -6.81 3.51 5.10
C LEU A 61 -6.96 2.08 5.61
N THR A 62 -6.20 1.70 6.65
CA THR A 62 -6.31 0.38 7.30
C THR A 62 -7.69 0.17 7.91
N PHE A 63 -8.20 1.16 8.66
CA PHE A 63 -9.56 1.13 9.23
C PHE A 63 -10.63 1.10 8.14
N ALA A 64 -10.46 1.93 7.09
CA ALA A 64 -11.39 1.96 5.97
C ALA A 64 -11.43 0.62 5.23
N MET A 65 -10.28 0.01 5.00
CA MET A 65 -10.15 -1.29 4.35
C MET A 65 -10.83 -2.39 5.19
N TYR A 66 -10.58 -2.43 6.52
CA TYR A 66 -11.23 -3.39 7.40
C TYR A 66 -12.75 -3.24 7.38
N TYR A 67 -13.25 -2.01 7.59
CA TYR A 67 -14.68 -1.71 7.56
C TYR A 67 -15.31 -2.10 6.23
N TYR A 68 -14.66 -1.75 5.12
CA TYR A 68 -15.15 -2.06 3.79
C TYR A 68 -15.21 -3.56 3.53
N LEU A 69 -14.12 -4.28 3.76
CA LEU A 69 -14.03 -5.71 3.48
C LEU A 69 -14.88 -6.52 4.45
N LYS A 70 -14.77 -6.24 5.75
CA LYS A 70 -15.44 -7.03 6.80
C LYS A 70 -16.91 -6.66 6.93
N GLU A 71 -17.22 -5.37 7.18
CA GLU A 71 -18.55 -4.91 7.54
C GLU A 71 -19.46 -4.72 6.31
N LEU A 72 -18.95 -4.17 5.22
CA LEU A 72 -19.77 -3.87 4.05
C LEU A 72 -19.82 -5.01 3.03
N LYS A 73 -18.71 -5.70 2.80
CA LYS A 73 -18.61 -6.75 1.77
C LYS A 73 -18.67 -8.18 2.33
N GLY A 74 -18.56 -8.36 3.65
CA GLY A 74 -18.67 -9.66 4.33
C GLY A 74 -17.54 -10.63 4.05
N TYR A 75 -16.32 -10.12 3.77
CA TYR A 75 -15.15 -10.98 3.64
C TYR A 75 -14.59 -11.34 5.03
N PRO A 76 -14.24 -12.60 5.27
CA PRO A 76 -13.54 -13.00 6.49
C PRO A 76 -12.07 -12.53 6.40
N VAL A 77 -11.78 -11.35 6.93
CA VAL A 77 -10.46 -10.76 6.88
C VAL A 77 -9.86 -10.61 8.28
N ARG A 78 -8.54 -10.82 8.36
CA ARG A 78 -7.65 -10.44 9.45
C ARG A 78 -6.65 -9.41 8.90
N ILE A 79 -6.63 -8.22 9.47
CA ILE A 79 -5.74 -7.15 9.02
C ILE A 79 -4.72 -6.83 10.12
N ILE A 80 -3.47 -6.74 9.73
CA ILE A 80 -2.33 -6.41 10.57
C ILE A 80 -1.71 -5.11 10.05
N GLY A 81 -1.77 -4.05 10.85
CA GLY A 81 -1.06 -2.80 10.58
C GLY A 81 0.29 -2.78 11.29
N LEU A 82 1.34 -2.33 10.60
CA LEU A 82 2.68 -2.20 11.14
C LEU A 82 3.18 -0.77 10.98
N ASP A 83 3.74 -0.22 12.06
CA ASP A 83 4.40 1.10 12.06
C ASP A 83 5.50 1.13 13.12
N LEU A 84 6.45 2.04 12.96
CA LEU A 84 7.54 2.23 13.93
C LEU A 84 7.12 3.04 15.17
N LYS A 85 6.03 3.83 15.07
CA LYS A 85 5.59 4.78 16.10
C LYS A 85 4.66 4.12 17.11
N LYS A 86 5.20 3.80 18.27
CA LYS A 86 4.48 3.11 19.34
C LYS A 86 3.20 3.84 19.81
N ASP A 87 3.26 5.15 19.97
CA ASP A 87 2.11 5.97 20.40
C ASP A 87 0.95 5.94 19.39
N VAL A 88 1.28 5.84 18.09
CA VAL A 88 0.28 5.69 17.02
C VAL A 88 -0.36 4.30 17.07
N ILE A 89 0.45 3.26 17.25
CA ILE A 89 -0.02 1.87 17.34
C ILE A 89 -0.96 1.68 18.56
N GLU A 90 -0.61 2.23 19.72
CA GLU A 90 -1.46 2.17 20.92
C GLU A 90 -2.83 2.81 20.68
N LYS A 91 -2.85 3.99 20.04
CA LYS A 91 -4.11 4.67 19.66
C LYS A 91 -4.94 3.86 18.67
N CYS A 92 -4.31 3.28 17.67
CA CYS A 92 -4.99 2.45 16.66
C CYS A 92 -5.60 1.19 17.29
N ASN A 93 -4.87 0.50 18.16
CA ASN A 93 -5.42 -0.65 18.89
C ASN A 93 -6.58 -0.25 19.81
N GLY A 94 -6.49 0.90 20.49
CA GLY A 94 -7.59 1.44 21.29
C GLY A 94 -8.86 1.69 20.48
N LEU A 95 -8.72 2.22 19.26
CA LEU A 95 -9.85 2.41 18.34
C LEU A 95 -10.39 1.08 17.82
N ALA A 96 -9.55 0.12 17.48
CA ALA A 96 -9.99 -1.20 17.03
C ALA A 96 -10.83 -1.90 18.11
N VAL A 97 -10.40 -1.86 19.37
CA VAL A 97 -11.17 -2.36 20.52
C VAL A 97 -12.50 -1.62 20.67
N LYS A 98 -12.48 -0.27 20.61
CA LYS A 98 -13.69 0.57 20.73
C LYS A 98 -14.77 0.20 19.72
N TYR A 99 -14.39 -0.19 18.50
CA TYR A 99 -15.33 -0.54 17.43
C TYR A 99 -15.60 -2.03 17.31
N GLY A 100 -15.03 -2.87 18.20
CA GLY A 100 -15.21 -4.32 18.16
C GLY A 100 -14.55 -4.96 16.93
N TYR A 101 -13.50 -4.36 16.39
CA TYR A 101 -12.77 -4.87 15.23
C TYR A 101 -11.75 -5.94 15.67
N GLU A 102 -12.25 -7.08 16.14
CA GLU A 102 -11.44 -8.15 16.77
C GLU A 102 -10.33 -8.71 15.86
N LYS A 103 -10.50 -8.62 14.54
CA LYS A 103 -9.55 -9.10 13.53
C LYS A 103 -8.67 -7.99 12.93
N LEU A 104 -8.68 -6.80 13.54
CA LEU A 104 -7.81 -5.69 13.20
C LEU A 104 -6.84 -5.44 14.35
N ALA A 105 -5.56 -5.67 14.12
CA ALA A 105 -4.51 -5.49 15.11
C ALA A 105 -3.34 -4.68 14.56
N PHE A 106 -2.70 -3.91 15.43
CA PHE A 106 -1.56 -3.07 15.07
C PHE A 106 -0.36 -3.41 15.95
N TYR A 107 0.82 -3.51 15.32
CA TYR A 107 2.07 -3.84 16.02
C TYR A 107 3.16 -2.82 15.68
N THR A 108 3.98 -2.52 16.67
CA THR A 108 5.21 -1.75 16.47
C THR A 108 6.27 -2.70 15.89
N GLY A 109 6.81 -2.37 14.74
CA GLY A 109 7.83 -3.20 14.11
C GLY A 109 8.33 -2.63 12.79
N ASP A 110 9.54 -3.04 12.44
CA ASP A 110 10.14 -2.77 11.15
C ASP A 110 9.68 -3.81 10.12
N ILE A 111 9.47 -3.33 8.89
CA ILE A 111 9.07 -4.15 7.75
C ILE A 111 10.08 -5.29 7.52
N ALA A 112 11.36 -4.97 7.54
CA ALA A 112 12.43 -5.93 7.23
C ALA A 112 12.48 -7.10 8.23
N SER A 113 12.24 -6.83 9.51
CA SER A 113 12.36 -7.81 10.61
C SER A 113 11.05 -8.52 10.98
N TYR A 114 9.90 -8.11 10.42
CA TYR A 114 8.63 -8.72 10.79
C TYR A 114 8.46 -10.15 10.26
N GLU A 115 8.26 -11.11 11.15
CA GLU A 115 8.07 -12.53 10.84
C GLU A 115 6.82 -13.15 11.52
N GLY A 116 5.86 -12.31 11.89
CA GLY A 116 4.66 -12.72 12.63
C GLY A 116 3.63 -13.54 11.85
N VAL A 117 3.91 -13.86 10.57
CA VAL A 117 3.02 -14.64 9.69
C VAL A 117 3.83 -15.46 8.68
N ASP A 118 3.31 -16.63 8.32
CA ASP A 118 3.93 -17.51 7.32
C ASP A 118 3.34 -17.30 5.92
N GLN A 119 2.09 -16.84 5.84
CA GLN A 119 1.38 -16.65 4.59
C GLN A 119 0.48 -15.42 4.67
N VAL A 120 0.44 -14.65 3.59
CA VAL A 120 -0.35 -13.43 3.46
C VAL A 120 -1.10 -13.45 2.14
N ASP A 121 -2.37 -13.07 2.15
CA ASP A 121 -3.18 -12.99 0.92
C ASP A 121 -3.00 -11.65 0.20
N MET A 122 -2.83 -10.57 0.97
CA MET A 122 -2.66 -9.21 0.41
C MET A 122 -1.67 -8.40 1.23
N VAL A 123 -0.80 -7.68 0.56
CA VAL A 123 0.09 -6.69 1.16
C VAL A 123 -0.27 -5.31 0.66
N VAL A 124 -0.39 -4.37 1.58
CA VAL A 124 -0.60 -2.95 1.32
C VAL A 124 0.59 -2.18 1.89
N THR A 125 1.11 -1.22 1.12
CA THR A 125 2.15 -0.31 1.59
C THR A 125 1.96 1.04 0.90
N LEU A 126 1.43 2.00 1.63
CA LEU A 126 1.05 3.30 1.06
C LEU A 126 2.00 4.44 1.46
N HIS A 127 2.85 4.24 2.45
CA HIS A 127 3.77 5.24 2.97
C HIS A 127 5.10 4.66 3.44
N ALA A 128 5.53 3.53 2.88
CA ALA A 128 6.88 3.03 3.09
C ALA A 128 7.84 3.83 2.19
N CYS A 129 8.77 4.55 2.81
CA CYS A 129 9.71 5.40 2.08
C CYS A 129 10.93 4.62 1.59
N ASP A 130 11.36 4.92 0.37
CA ASP A 130 12.59 4.44 -0.25
C ASP A 130 12.74 2.91 -0.19
N THR A 131 13.83 2.39 0.36
CA THR A 131 14.12 0.95 0.48
C THR A 131 13.11 0.17 1.32
N ALA A 132 12.36 0.83 2.22
CA ALA A 132 11.28 0.17 2.98
C ALA A 132 10.17 -0.37 2.05
N THR A 133 9.93 0.30 0.92
CA THR A 133 9.04 -0.23 -0.12
C THR A 133 9.58 -1.54 -0.69
N ASP A 134 10.88 -1.63 -0.96
CA ASP A 134 11.51 -2.82 -1.56
C ASP A 134 11.45 -4.01 -0.60
N PHE A 135 11.69 -3.80 0.71
CA PHE A 135 11.50 -4.82 1.73
C PHE A 135 10.04 -5.30 1.82
N ALA A 136 9.06 -4.38 1.69
CA ALA A 136 7.65 -4.76 1.70
C ALA A 136 7.28 -5.62 0.48
N LEU A 137 7.78 -5.27 -0.71
CA LEU A 137 7.56 -6.03 -1.94
C LEU A 137 8.24 -7.41 -1.89
N GLU A 138 9.48 -7.47 -1.39
CA GLU A 138 10.21 -8.73 -1.20
C GLU A 138 9.45 -9.67 -0.27
N LYS A 139 9.01 -9.19 0.90
CA LYS A 139 8.22 -9.99 1.84
C LYS A 139 6.87 -10.42 1.24
N ALA A 140 6.20 -9.55 0.51
CA ALA A 140 4.96 -9.90 -0.17
C ALA A 140 5.15 -11.08 -1.14
N VAL A 141 6.23 -11.07 -1.91
CA VAL A 141 6.60 -12.15 -2.83
C VAL A 141 6.92 -13.44 -2.05
N ARG A 142 7.72 -13.36 -0.97
CA ARG A 142 8.07 -14.52 -0.11
C ARG A 142 6.85 -15.16 0.54
N TRP A 143 5.93 -14.37 1.08
CA TRP A 143 4.68 -14.87 1.66
C TRP A 143 3.67 -15.35 0.61
N GLY A 144 3.98 -15.19 -0.67
CA GLY A 144 3.11 -15.61 -1.76
C GLY A 144 1.82 -14.81 -1.86
N ALA A 145 1.85 -13.53 -1.46
CA ALA A 145 0.69 -12.65 -1.52
C ALA A 145 0.02 -12.69 -2.89
N LYS A 146 -1.30 -12.82 -2.91
CA LYS A 146 -2.09 -12.83 -4.16
C LYS A 146 -2.20 -11.44 -4.75
N VAL A 147 -2.23 -10.42 -3.88
CA VAL A 147 -2.38 -9.02 -4.26
C VAL A 147 -1.35 -8.17 -3.52
N ILE A 148 -0.76 -7.22 -4.23
CA ILE A 148 0.10 -6.19 -3.68
C ILE A 148 -0.43 -4.84 -4.15
N LEU A 149 -0.69 -3.91 -3.22
CA LEU A 149 -1.01 -2.52 -3.48
C LEU A 149 0.07 -1.66 -2.83
N SER A 150 0.91 -1.02 -3.64
CA SER A 150 2.02 -0.20 -3.15
C SER A 150 1.96 1.20 -3.74
N VAL A 151 2.08 2.23 -2.88
CA VAL A 151 2.22 3.63 -3.29
C VAL A 151 3.56 4.15 -2.76
N PRO A 152 4.64 4.01 -3.54
CA PRO A 152 5.95 4.53 -3.17
C PRO A 152 5.93 6.05 -3.10
N CYS A 153 6.44 6.64 -2.03
CA CYS A 153 6.40 8.09 -1.85
C CYS A 153 7.77 8.77 -2.03
N CYS A 154 8.86 8.05 -1.79
CA CYS A 154 10.23 8.57 -1.87
C CYS A 154 11.11 7.56 -2.58
N GLN A 155 11.91 8.00 -3.55
CA GLN A 155 12.89 7.21 -4.28
C GLN A 155 14.12 8.09 -4.53
N HIS A 156 15.13 7.99 -3.70
CA HIS A 156 16.31 8.87 -3.77
C HIS A 156 17.56 8.15 -4.29
N GLU A 157 17.64 6.84 -4.14
CA GLU A 157 18.84 6.07 -4.42
C GLU A 157 19.26 6.17 -5.90
N LEU A 158 18.34 5.89 -6.83
CA LEU A 158 18.64 5.91 -8.27
C LEU A 158 19.02 7.31 -8.76
N ASN A 159 18.52 8.39 -8.16
CA ASN A 159 18.85 9.75 -8.56
C ASN A 159 20.34 10.05 -8.51
N GLY A 160 21.07 9.50 -7.52
CA GLY A 160 22.52 9.64 -7.39
C GLY A 160 23.33 8.77 -8.36
N GLN A 161 22.72 7.71 -8.89
CA GLN A 161 23.40 6.70 -9.72
C GLN A 161 23.12 6.87 -11.22
N MET A 162 22.15 7.71 -11.60
CA MET A 162 21.65 7.81 -12.96
C MET A 162 22.60 8.61 -13.84
N GLU A 163 23.35 7.92 -14.70
CA GLU A 163 24.24 8.47 -15.71
C GLU A 163 23.93 7.87 -17.07
N ASN A 164 23.80 8.71 -18.11
CA ASN A 164 23.57 8.25 -19.48
C ASN A 164 23.94 9.36 -20.46
N GLU A 165 24.88 9.11 -21.34
CA GLU A 165 25.40 10.11 -22.31
C GLU A 165 24.29 10.64 -23.25
N LEU A 166 23.38 9.78 -23.67
CA LEU A 166 22.28 10.16 -24.58
C LEU A 166 21.25 11.06 -23.87
N LEU A 167 21.03 10.86 -22.57
CA LEU A 167 20.07 11.59 -21.76
C LEU A 167 20.69 12.78 -21.00
N GLU A 168 22.02 12.97 -21.07
CA GLU A 168 22.71 14.06 -20.36
C GLU A 168 22.09 15.45 -20.60
N PRO A 169 21.70 15.85 -21.83
CA PRO A 169 21.05 17.13 -22.04
C PRO A 169 19.75 17.36 -21.27
N VAL A 170 19.09 16.28 -20.82
CA VAL A 170 17.85 16.31 -20.04
C VAL A 170 18.16 16.14 -18.55
N LEU A 171 19.09 15.25 -18.21
CA LEU A 171 19.46 14.91 -16.82
C LEU A 171 20.24 16.01 -16.10
N GLN A 172 20.80 16.98 -16.82
CA GLN A 172 21.42 18.17 -16.22
C GLN A 172 20.43 18.99 -15.37
N TYR A 173 19.12 18.91 -15.65
CA TYR A 173 18.07 19.58 -14.88
C TYR A 173 17.68 18.73 -13.66
N GLY A 174 18.13 19.12 -12.46
CA GLY A 174 17.96 18.33 -11.23
C GLY A 174 16.54 17.88 -10.95
N ILE A 175 15.53 18.72 -11.19
CA ILE A 175 14.12 18.35 -11.00
C ILE A 175 13.66 17.28 -12.01
N ILE A 176 14.17 17.31 -13.23
CA ILE A 176 13.85 16.31 -14.25
C ILE A 176 14.51 14.98 -13.88
N ARG A 177 15.80 15.02 -13.52
CA ARG A 177 16.56 13.86 -13.08
C ARG A 177 15.89 13.16 -11.92
N GLU A 178 15.48 13.91 -10.89
CA GLU A 178 14.78 13.37 -9.72
C GLU A 178 13.46 12.69 -10.10
N ARG A 179 12.63 13.32 -10.94
CA ARG A 179 11.36 12.75 -11.39
C ARG A 179 11.55 11.51 -12.24
N MET A 180 12.51 11.52 -13.17
CA MET A 180 12.82 10.34 -13.98
C MET A 180 13.34 9.19 -13.11
N ALA A 181 14.23 9.45 -12.16
CA ALA A 181 14.72 8.45 -11.23
C ALA A 181 13.58 7.78 -10.44
N ALA A 182 12.62 8.58 -9.95
CA ALA A 182 11.47 8.06 -9.25
C ALA A 182 10.60 7.14 -10.14
N LEU A 183 10.29 7.59 -11.36
CA LEU A 183 9.50 6.81 -12.32
C LEU A 183 10.21 5.52 -12.74
N PHE A 184 11.52 5.58 -12.98
CA PHE A 184 12.32 4.41 -13.32
C PHE A 184 12.38 3.41 -12.16
N THR A 185 12.56 3.87 -10.92
CA THR A 185 12.53 3.00 -9.75
C THR A 185 11.20 2.23 -9.65
N ASP A 186 10.08 2.92 -9.84
CA ASP A 186 8.77 2.27 -9.78
C ASP A 186 8.53 1.33 -10.98
N ALA A 187 9.03 1.68 -12.17
CA ALA A 187 9.01 0.80 -13.33
C ALA A 187 9.86 -0.47 -13.11
N LEU A 188 11.04 -0.35 -12.51
CA LEU A 188 11.89 -1.48 -12.15
C LEU A 188 11.22 -2.39 -11.11
N ARG A 189 10.59 -1.81 -10.07
CA ARG A 189 9.80 -2.57 -9.09
C ARG A 189 8.68 -3.35 -9.75
N ALA A 190 7.94 -2.71 -10.66
CA ALA A 190 6.89 -3.36 -11.43
C ALA A 190 7.46 -4.53 -12.26
N ARG A 191 8.59 -4.32 -12.94
CA ARG A 191 9.23 -5.33 -13.75
C ARG A 191 9.73 -6.53 -12.93
N ILE A 192 10.34 -6.28 -11.77
CA ILE A 192 10.75 -7.35 -10.84
C ILE A 192 9.55 -8.17 -10.38
N LEU A 193 8.43 -7.54 -10.04
CA LEU A 193 7.20 -8.25 -9.66
C LEU A 193 6.65 -9.09 -10.82
N GLU A 194 6.73 -8.61 -12.06
CA GLU A 194 6.38 -9.41 -13.23
C GLU A 194 7.27 -10.66 -13.37
N CYS A 195 8.59 -10.52 -13.15
CA CYS A 195 9.51 -11.66 -13.10
C CYS A 195 9.15 -12.67 -11.99
N CYS A 196 8.59 -12.19 -10.89
CA CYS A 196 8.10 -13.02 -9.79
C CYS A 196 6.72 -13.65 -10.03
N GLY A 197 6.14 -13.48 -11.24
CA GLY A 197 4.89 -14.11 -11.64
C GLY A 197 3.63 -13.29 -11.32
N TYR A 198 3.76 -11.98 -11.18
CA TYR A 198 2.62 -11.08 -11.03
C TYR A 198 2.25 -10.43 -12.36
N ARG A 199 0.97 -10.14 -12.55
CA ARG A 199 0.50 -9.16 -13.52
C ARG A 199 0.49 -7.81 -12.84
N VAL A 200 1.22 -6.84 -13.37
CA VAL A 200 1.40 -5.53 -12.76
C VAL A 200 0.72 -4.43 -13.57
N GLN A 201 0.17 -3.46 -12.88
CA GLN A 201 -0.34 -2.21 -13.44
C GLN A 201 0.18 -1.05 -12.60
N ILE A 202 0.64 0.00 -13.26
CA ILE A 202 0.98 1.27 -12.62
C ILE A 202 -0.18 2.22 -12.88
N LEU A 203 -0.79 2.72 -11.82
CA LEU A 203 -2.02 3.52 -11.85
C LEU A 203 -1.81 4.83 -11.11
N GLU A 204 -2.56 5.88 -11.49
CA GLU A 204 -2.57 7.11 -10.71
C GLU A 204 -3.35 6.93 -9.40
N PHE A 205 -2.72 7.32 -8.30
CA PHE A 205 -3.33 7.42 -6.98
C PHE A 205 -3.46 8.88 -6.58
N ILE A 206 -4.54 9.29 -5.94
CA ILE A 206 -4.70 10.66 -5.47
C ILE A 206 -3.84 10.85 -4.22
N ASP A 207 -2.70 11.50 -4.38
CA ASP A 207 -1.90 11.96 -3.26
C ASP A 207 -2.38 13.33 -2.79
N MET A 208 -2.57 13.43 -1.50
CA MET A 208 -3.17 14.57 -0.82
C MET A 208 -2.12 15.53 -0.29
N GLU A 209 -0.85 15.15 -0.30
CA GLU A 209 0.25 15.94 0.24
C GLU A 209 1.01 16.68 -0.89
N HIS A 210 0.38 16.83 -2.07
CA HIS A 210 0.94 17.53 -3.23
C HIS A 210 2.29 17.00 -3.71
N THR A 211 2.56 15.70 -3.57
CA THR A 211 3.75 15.12 -4.17
C THR A 211 3.50 14.80 -5.65
N PRO A 212 4.42 15.08 -6.55
CA PRO A 212 4.31 14.69 -7.96
C PRO A 212 4.47 13.18 -8.18
N LYS A 213 4.75 12.43 -7.11
CA LYS A 213 4.97 10.98 -7.08
C LYS A 213 3.70 10.30 -6.56
N ASN A 214 2.76 10.06 -7.45
CA ASN A 214 1.41 9.62 -7.13
C ASN A 214 1.04 8.37 -7.92
N LEU A 215 1.91 7.37 -7.88
CA LEU A 215 1.70 6.11 -8.58
C LEU A 215 1.37 4.99 -7.59
N LEU A 216 0.36 4.18 -7.95
CA LEU A 216 0.04 2.94 -7.28
C LEU A 216 0.51 1.78 -8.16
N ILE A 217 1.35 0.93 -7.61
CA ILE A 217 1.73 -0.36 -8.18
C ILE A 217 0.71 -1.38 -7.69
N ARG A 218 -0.12 -1.88 -8.59
CA ARG A 218 -1.06 -2.98 -8.34
C ARG A 218 -0.52 -4.24 -8.98
N ALA A 219 -0.18 -5.23 -8.16
CA ALA A 219 0.29 -6.52 -8.63
C ALA A 219 -0.65 -7.65 -8.19
N VAL A 220 -1.03 -8.51 -9.13
CA VAL A 220 -1.91 -9.65 -8.91
C VAL A 220 -1.19 -10.92 -9.35
N LYS A 221 -1.02 -11.87 -8.44
CA LYS A 221 -0.32 -13.13 -8.68
C LYS A 221 -1.01 -13.95 -9.74
N GLN A 222 -0.26 -14.42 -10.74
CA GLN A 222 -0.75 -15.29 -11.80
C GLN A 222 -0.47 -16.76 -11.46
N GLY A 223 -1.32 -17.66 -11.96
CA GLY A 223 -1.15 -19.11 -11.75
C GLY A 223 -0.10 -19.70 -12.67
N GLY A 224 1.18 -19.60 -12.33
CA GLY A 224 2.28 -20.25 -13.05
C GLY A 224 3.45 -19.31 -13.39
N PRO A 225 4.66 -19.84 -13.60
CA PRO A 225 5.80 -19.04 -14.05
C PRO A 225 5.54 -18.53 -15.47
N ARG A 226 5.87 -17.26 -15.70
CA ARG A 226 5.85 -16.69 -17.04
C ARG A 226 6.90 -17.38 -17.93
N LYS A 227 6.57 -17.67 -19.20
CA LYS A 227 7.47 -18.33 -20.15
C LYS A 227 8.73 -17.51 -20.49
N ASP A 228 8.68 -16.21 -20.24
CA ASP A 228 9.70 -15.19 -20.56
C ASP A 228 10.59 -14.83 -19.34
N ARG A 229 10.60 -15.66 -18.28
CA ARG A 229 11.37 -15.40 -17.07
C ARG A 229 12.89 -15.28 -17.32
N GLU A 230 13.42 -16.04 -18.28
CA GLU A 230 14.85 -16.01 -18.64
C GLU A 230 15.23 -14.73 -19.39
N GLU A 231 14.34 -14.20 -20.27
CA GLU A 231 14.57 -12.94 -20.98
C GLU A 231 14.51 -11.71 -20.06
N LEU A 232 13.89 -11.84 -18.88
CA LEU A 232 13.72 -10.78 -17.93
C LEU A 232 14.88 -10.66 -16.93
N GLN A 233 15.77 -11.66 -16.88
CA GLN A 233 16.96 -11.69 -16.01
C GLN A 233 18.24 -11.27 -16.72
N ALA A 234 18.21 -11.12 -18.04
CA ALA A 234 19.29 -10.62 -18.88
C ALA A 234 19.23 -9.10 -19.01
#